data_ce9761109ac012a88427b87ab6d7b040
#
_entry.id   ce9761109ac012a88427b87ab6d7b040
#
_cell.length_a   1.000
_cell.length_b   1.000
_cell.length_c   1.000
_cell.angle_alpha   90.00
_cell.angle_beta   90.00
_cell.angle_gamma   90.00
#
_symmetry.space_group_name_H-M   'P 1'
#
loop_
_entity.id
_entity.type
_entity.pdbx_description
1 polymer ?
#
loop_
_entity_poly.entity_id
_entity_poly.type
_entity_poly.pdbx_seq_one_letter_code
_entity_poly.pdbx_strand_id
1 'polypeptide(L)'
;MEAGNYTRAVSLLEALDPTDERDALLLGSRYGVAAAVLDSGDYERAETLFQALGDYGDSHTRILECRYRAAEDVYREGRFADAAALLYALSGYGDSMERYDDCRYEEALGLLDAGERNAAFRLFADLGDYRDAVAHAEALAVELTGVNDPALALSLAKGYSPEALQAMEALGA
;
A
#
# COMPACT_ATOMS: atom_id res chain seq x y z
N MET A 1 2.88 -29.62 -1.74
CA MET A 1 3.77 -30.15 -2.83
C MET A 1 4.81 -29.08 -3.09
N GLU A 2 6.07 -29.45 -3.31
CA GLU A 2 7.14 -28.48 -3.52
C GLU A 2 7.05 -27.86 -4.94
N ALA A 3 7.44 -26.58 -5.08
CA ALA A 3 7.42 -25.83 -6.34
C ALA A 3 8.05 -26.58 -7.54
N GLY A 4 9.12 -27.33 -7.30
CA GLY A 4 9.80 -28.17 -8.30
C GLY A 4 8.92 -29.24 -8.93
N ASN A 5 7.94 -29.76 -8.20
CA ASN A 5 7.02 -30.78 -8.71
C ASN A 5 6.02 -30.19 -9.70
N TYR A 6 5.52 -28.98 -9.48
CA TYR A 6 4.61 -28.30 -10.42
C TYR A 6 5.30 -27.94 -11.73
N THR A 7 6.51 -27.38 -11.66
CA THR A 7 7.30 -27.04 -12.86
C THR A 7 7.58 -28.28 -13.71
N ARG A 8 7.92 -29.41 -13.08
CA ARG A 8 8.12 -30.68 -13.78
C ARG A 8 6.83 -31.20 -14.40
N ALA A 9 5.69 -31.09 -13.67
CA ALA A 9 4.40 -31.49 -14.20
C ALA A 9 4.01 -30.67 -15.43
N VAL A 10 4.22 -29.35 -15.41
CA VAL A 10 4.00 -28.46 -16.57
C VAL A 10 4.80 -28.98 -17.78
N SER A 11 6.12 -29.19 -17.61
CA SER A 11 6.98 -29.63 -18.72
C SER A 11 6.55 -31.00 -19.30
N LEU A 12 6.11 -31.94 -18.45
CA LEU A 12 5.64 -33.23 -18.89
C LEU A 12 4.29 -33.14 -19.62
N LEU A 13 3.36 -32.36 -19.11
CA LEU A 13 2.04 -32.16 -19.69
C LEU A 13 2.11 -31.43 -21.04
N GLU A 14 2.99 -30.46 -21.18
CA GLU A 14 3.22 -29.72 -22.45
C GLU A 14 3.77 -30.64 -23.57
N ALA A 15 4.44 -31.73 -23.22
CA ALA A 15 4.96 -32.71 -24.18
C ALA A 15 3.91 -33.73 -24.65
N LEU A 16 2.71 -33.77 -24.05
CA LEU A 16 1.64 -34.67 -24.42
C LEU A 16 0.71 -34.04 -25.46
N ASP A 17 0.01 -34.90 -26.22
CA ASP A 17 -1.03 -34.43 -27.14
C ASP A 17 -2.16 -33.72 -26.37
N PRO A 18 -2.75 -32.67 -26.95
CA PRO A 18 -3.83 -31.93 -26.33
C PRO A 18 -5.08 -32.78 -26.11
N THR A 19 -5.56 -32.81 -24.87
CA THR A 19 -6.85 -33.37 -24.47
C THR A 19 -7.44 -32.49 -23.38
N ASP A 20 -8.75 -32.49 -23.20
CA ASP A 20 -9.43 -31.70 -22.15
C ASP A 20 -8.87 -32.05 -20.76
N GLU A 21 -8.59 -33.32 -20.48
CA GLU A 21 -8.02 -33.75 -19.21
C GLU A 21 -6.59 -33.25 -19.02
N ARG A 22 -5.74 -33.34 -20.06
CA ARG A 22 -4.38 -32.80 -20.05
C ARG A 22 -4.38 -31.30 -19.83
N ASP A 23 -5.26 -30.56 -20.50
CA ASP A 23 -5.33 -29.10 -20.40
C ASP A 23 -5.81 -28.65 -19.01
N ALA A 24 -6.77 -29.39 -18.41
CA ALA A 24 -7.17 -29.14 -17.01
C ALA A 24 -6.01 -29.39 -16.03
N LEU A 25 -5.26 -30.46 -16.19
CA LEU A 25 -4.09 -30.75 -15.35
C LEU A 25 -2.97 -29.73 -15.55
N LEU A 26 -2.79 -29.26 -16.79
CA LEU A 26 -1.80 -28.22 -17.11
C LEU A 26 -2.13 -26.88 -16.43
N LEU A 27 -3.39 -26.44 -16.47
CA LEU A 27 -3.85 -25.25 -15.77
C LEU A 27 -3.64 -25.37 -14.26
N GLY A 28 -4.00 -26.50 -13.65
CA GLY A 28 -3.76 -26.76 -12.23
C GLY A 28 -2.28 -26.73 -11.85
N SER A 29 -1.43 -27.30 -12.72
CA SER A 29 0.02 -27.28 -12.50
C SER A 29 0.62 -25.88 -12.63
N ARG A 30 0.19 -25.09 -13.62
CA ARG A 30 0.59 -23.69 -13.78
C ARG A 30 0.14 -22.84 -12.60
N TYR A 31 -1.07 -23.06 -12.09
CA TYR A 31 -1.54 -22.42 -10.87
C TYR A 31 -0.65 -22.77 -9.67
N GLY A 32 -0.26 -24.04 -9.52
CA GLY A 32 0.66 -24.47 -8.47
C GLY A 32 2.05 -23.81 -8.57
N VAL A 33 2.55 -23.57 -9.82
CA VAL A 33 3.79 -22.80 -10.03
C VAL A 33 3.60 -21.36 -9.57
N ALA A 34 2.50 -20.70 -9.97
CA ALA A 34 2.23 -19.32 -9.61
C ALA A 34 2.14 -19.14 -8.07
N ALA A 35 1.43 -20.05 -7.39
CA ALA A 35 1.32 -20.06 -5.94
C ALA A 35 2.68 -20.23 -5.25
N ALA A 36 3.52 -21.14 -5.75
CA ALA A 36 4.85 -21.34 -5.19
C ALA A 36 5.79 -20.12 -5.40
N VAL A 37 5.64 -19.42 -6.52
CA VAL A 37 6.37 -18.17 -6.79
C VAL A 37 5.89 -17.05 -5.84
N LEU A 38 4.58 -16.95 -5.59
CA LEU A 38 4.03 -16.03 -4.59
C LEU A 38 4.60 -16.31 -3.18
N ASP A 39 4.64 -17.58 -2.79
CA ASP A 39 5.17 -17.98 -1.47
C ASP A 39 6.69 -17.72 -1.34
N SER A 40 7.42 -17.64 -2.45
CA SER A 40 8.83 -17.29 -2.45
C SER A 40 9.10 -15.78 -2.34
N GLY A 41 8.05 -14.93 -2.42
CA GLY A 41 8.15 -13.47 -2.35
C GLY A 41 8.44 -12.78 -3.70
N ASP A 42 8.43 -13.51 -4.81
CA ASP A 42 8.57 -12.92 -6.16
C ASP A 42 7.17 -12.50 -6.66
N TYR A 43 6.66 -11.40 -6.08
CA TYR A 43 5.27 -10.97 -6.30
C TYR A 43 4.99 -10.54 -7.73
N GLU A 44 5.94 -9.86 -8.39
CA GLU A 44 5.78 -9.42 -9.78
C GLU A 44 5.65 -10.61 -10.74
N ARG A 45 6.51 -11.61 -10.56
CA ARG A 45 6.45 -12.83 -11.35
C ARG A 45 5.19 -13.65 -11.04
N ALA A 46 4.81 -13.75 -9.76
CA ALA A 46 3.58 -14.44 -9.37
C ALA A 46 2.35 -13.78 -9.98
N GLU A 47 2.25 -12.44 -9.93
CA GLU A 47 1.18 -11.68 -10.57
C GLU A 47 1.09 -11.98 -12.06
N THR A 48 2.21 -11.94 -12.78
CA THR A 48 2.26 -12.28 -14.21
C THR A 48 1.75 -13.68 -14.50
N LEU A 49 2.13 -14.66 -13.67
CA LEU A 49 1.68 -16.05 -13.81
C LEU A 49 0.18 -16.20 -13.54
N PHE A 50 -0.37 -15.54 -12.52
CA PHE A 50 -1.80 -15.54 -12.24
C PHE A 50 -2.61 -14.82 -13.33
N GLN A 51 -2.10 -13.72 -13.89
CA GLN A 51 -2.72 -13.03 -15.04
C GLN A 51 -2.82 -13.96 -16.25
N ALA A 52 -1.78 -14.76 -16.53
CA ALA A 52 -1.79 -15.73 -17.63
C ALA A 52 -2.80 -16.87 -17.44
N LEU A 53 -3.27 -17.12 -16.20
CA LEU A 53 -4.29 -18.12 -15.86
C LEU A 53 -5.72 -17.59 -16.06
N GLY A 54 -5.91 -16.27 -16.18
CA GLY A 54 -7.23 -15.64 -16.34
C GLY A 54 -8.18 -15.99 -15.21
N ASP A 55 -9.35 -16.54 -15.57
CA ASP A 55 -10.42 -16.88 -14.63
C ASP A 55 -10.21 -18.24 -13.93
N TYR A 56 -9.04 -18.87 -14.07
CA TYR A 56 -8.81 -20.17 -13.43
C TYR A 56 -8.68 -20.02 -11.90
N GLY A 57 -9.52 -20.77 -11.19
CA GLY A 57 -9.53 -20.78 -9.72
C GLY A 57 -9.81 -19.41 -9.12
N ASP A 58 -8.97 -18.98 -8.19
CA ASP A 58 -9.02 -17.67 -7.54
C ASP A 58 -7.91 -16.73 -8.04
N SER A 59 -7.42 -16.90 -9.28
CA SER A 59 -6.29 -16.16 -9.85
C SER A 59 -6.43 -14.64 -9.70
N HIS A 60 -7.64 -14.08 -9.90
CA HIS A 60 -7.88 -12.64 -9.70
C HIS A 60 -7.63 -12.19 -8.26
N THR A 61 -8.05 -13.00 -7.28
CA THR A 61 -7.79 -12.72 -5.86
C THR A 61 -6.30 -12.82 -5.55
N ARG A 62 -5.61 -13.81 -6.14
CA ARG A 62 -4.15 -13.98 -5.97
C ARG A 62 -3.35 -12.82 -6.56
N ILE A 63 -3.82 -12.20 -7.65
CA ILE A 63 -3.22 -10.96 -8.18
C ILE A 63 -3.28 -9.85 -7.14
N LEU A 64 -4.43 -9.65 -6.49
CA LEU A 64 -4.56 -8.65 -5.42
C LEU A 64 -3.66 -8.99 -4.22
N GLU A 65 -3.55 -10.26 -3.87
CA GLU A 65 -2.64 -10.73 -2.83
C GLU A 65 -1.17 -10.44 -3.16
N CYS A 66 -0.73 -10.65 -4.41
CA CYS A 66 0.63 -10.31 -4.85
C CYS A 66 0.91 -8.81 -4.64
N ARG A 67 0.00 -7.96 -5.09
CA ARG A 67 0.13 -6.50 -4.96
C ARG A 67 0.12 -6.04 -3.50
N TYR A 68 -0.74 -6.65 -2.68
CA TYR A 68 -0.82 -6.34 -1.25
C TYR A 68 0.50 -6.69 -0.55
N ARG A 69 1.03 -7.90 -0.77
CA ARG A 69 2.31 -8.32 -0.18
C ARG A 69 3.49 -7.46 -0.66
N ALA A 70 3.49 -7.06 -1.94
CA ALA A 70 4.48 -6.13 -2.46
C ALA A 70 4.41 -4.76 -1.76
N ALA A 71 3.21 -4.23 -1.51
CA ALA A 71 3.02 -2.99 -0.76
C ALA A 71 3.51 -3.10 0.69
N GLU A 72 3.26 -4.26 1.34
CA GLU A 72 3.76 -4.54 2.69
C GLU A 72 5.31 -4.57 2.76
N ASP A 73 5.97 -5.08 1.72
CA ASP A 73 7.44 -5.05 1.68
C ASP A 73 7.96 -3.61 1.52
N VAL A 74 7.33 -2.80 0.67
CA VAL A 74 7.64 -1.36 0.53
C VAL A 74 7.43 -0.60 1.85
N TYR A 75 6.36 -0.94 2.60
CA TYR A 75 6.14 -0.40 3.94
C TYR A 75 7.28 -0.75 4.91
N ARG A 76 7.72 -2.02 4.93
CA ARG A 76 8.84 -2.47 5.79
C ARG A 76 10.18 -1.82 5.45
N GLU A 77 10.34 -1.36 4.21
CA GLU A 77 11.49 -0.55 3.77
C GLU A 77 11.43 0.91 4.27
N GLY A 78 10.34 1.32 4.93
CA GLY A 78 10.12 2.70 5.38
C GLY A 78 9.72 3.66 4.26
N ARG A 79 9.33 3.15 3.10
CA ARG A 79 8.87 3.93 1.94
C ARG A 79 7.38 4.16 2.01
N PHE A 80 6.96 4.89 3.03
CA PHE A 80 5.54 4.99 3.40
C PHE A 80 4.67 5.63 2.32
N ALA A 81 5.14 6.69 1.65
CA ALA A 81 4.40 7.32 0.55
C ALA A 81 4.16 6.36 -0.64
N ASP A 82 5.18 5.57 -1.00
CA ASP A 82 5.09 4.58 -2.08
C ASP A 82 4.13 3.44 -1.67
N ALA A 83 4.26 2.93 -0.44
CA ALA A 83 3.38 1.90 0.09
C ALA A 83 1.92 2.37 0.14
N ALA A 84 1.67 3.62 0.57
CA ALA A 84 0.34 4.22 0.57
C ALA A 84 -0.28 4.22 -0.84
N ALA A 85 0.47 4.62 -1.85
CA ALA A 85 -0.02 4.62 -3.24
C ALA A 85 -0.41 3.21 -3.72
N LEU A 86 0.41 2.20 -3.40
CA LEU A 86 0.13 0.80 -3.75
C LEU A 86 -1.10 0.26 -3.03
N LEU A 87 -1.24 0.52 -1.72
CA LEU A 87 -2.37 0.06 -0.91
C LEU A 87 -3.69 0.72 -1.32
N TYR A 88 -3.66 2.03 -1.62
CA TYR A 88 -4.83 2.74 -2.13
C TYR A 88 -5.35 2.16 -3.44
N ALA A 89 -4.44 1.75 -4.35
CA ALA A 89 -4.80 1.14 -5.63
C ALA A 89 -5.52 -0.21 -5.49
N LEU A 90 -5.44 -0.86 -4.31
CA LEU A 90 -6.14 -2.11 -4.03
C LEU A 90 -7.64 -1.94 -3.71
N SER A 91 -8.13 -0.71 -3.60
CA SER A 91 -9.55 -0.37 -3.47
C SER A 91 -10.29 -1.13 -2.35
N GLY A 92 -9.65 -1.34 -1.22
CA GLY A 92 -10.24 -2.02 -0.05
C GLY A 92 -10.10 -3.54 -0.07
N TYR A 93 -9.16 -4.11 -0.81
CA TYR A 93 -8.79 -5.52 -0.67
C TYR A 93 -8.22 -5.79 0.74
N GLY A 94 -8.83 -6.73 1.46
CA GLY A 94 -8.45 -7.00 2.84
C GLY A 94 -8.56 -5.75 3.72
N ASP A 95 -7.49 -5.44 4.44
CA ASP A 95 -7.33 -4.25 5.29
C ASP A 95 -6.51 -3.14 4.60
N SER A 96 -6.40 -3.15 3.26
CA SER A 96 -5.53 -2.23 2.51
C SER A 96 -5.80 -0.75 2.80
N MET A 97 -7.04 -0.37 3.14
CA MET A 97 -7.37 1.02 3.48
C MET A 97 -6.88 1.39 4.89
N GLU A 98 -6.96 0.48 5.87
CA GLU A 98 -6.38 0.68 7.20
C GLU A 98 -4.86 0.77 7.11
N ARG A 99 -4.24 -0.09 6.29
CA ARG A 99 -2.80 -0.05 6.03
C ARG A 99 -2.36 1.20 5.26
N TYR A 100 -3.24 1.73 4.39
CA TYR A 100 -3.03 3.04 3.76
C TYR A 100 -2.97 4.15 4.81
N ASP A 101 -3.89 4.17 5.76
CA ASP A 101 -3.90 5.17 6.84
C ASP A 101 -2.67 5.01 7.76
N ASP A 102 -2.23 3.77 8.05
CA ASP A 102 -0.95 3.50 8.73
C ASP A 102 0.23 4.16 7.99
N CYS A 103 0.33 3.96 6.67
CA CYS A 103 1.39 4.56 5.86
C CYS A 103 1.37 6.08 5.93
N ARG A 104 0.19 6.69 5.80
CA ARG A 104 0.03 8.15 5.84
C ARG A 104 0.42 8.72 7.21
N TYR A 105 0.11 7.99 8.27
CA TYR A 105 0.49 8.36 9.62
C TYR A 105 2.01 8.31 9.82
N GLU A 106 2.68 7.22 9.40
CA GLU A 106 4.14 7.09 9.49
C GLU A 106 4.87 8.12 8.60
N GLU A 107 4.33 8.41 7.40
CA GLU A 107 4.82 9.50 6.53
C GLU A 107 4.76 10.85 7.25
N ALA A 108 3.63 11.15 7.92
CA ALA A 108 3.45 12.39 8.66
C ALA A 108 4.46 12.55 9.81
N LEU A 109 4.73 11.45 10.55
CA LEU A 109 5.76 11.44 11.59
C LEU A 109 7.16 11.70 11.00
N GLY A 110 7.49 11.05 9.88
CA GLY A 110 8.77 11.28 9.19
C GLY A 110 8.96 12.73 8.72
N LEU A 111 7.90 13.36 8.20
CA LEU A 111 7.90 14.78 7.83
C LEU A 111 8.08 15.69 9.05
N LEU A 112 7.43 15.36 10.16
CA LEU A 112 7.59 16.10 11.42
C LEU A 112 9.03 16.04 11.93
N ASP A 113 9.65 14.86 11.90
CA ASP A 113 11.04 14.67 12.28
C ASP A 113 12.02 15.42 11.35
N ALA A 114 11.67 15.53 10.06
CA ALA A 114 12.43 16.33 9.08
C ALA A 114 12.23 17.86 9.24
N GLY A 115 11.31 18.29 10.12
CA GLY A 115 10.97 19.69 10.32
C GLY A 115 10.00 20.24 9.26
N GLU A 116 9.44 19.40 8.41
CA GLU A 116 8.47 19.77 7.37
C GLU A 116 7.05 19.92 7.96
N ARG A 117 6.88 20.83 8.91
CA ARG A 117 5.68 20.98 9.75
C ARG A 117 4.40 21.16 8.96
N ASN A 118 4.45 21.96 7.90
CA ASN A 118 3.29 22.21 7.05
C ASN A 118 2.83 20.95 6.30
N ALA A 119 3.75 20.17 5.77
CA ALA A 119 3.44 18.90 5.10
C ALA A 119 2.89 17.88 6.11
N ALA A 120 3.53 17.74 7.28
CA ALA A 120 3.07 16.89 8.38
C ALA A 120 1.65 17.29 8.85
N PHE A 121 1.40 18.60 9.04
CA PHE A 121 0.08 19.10 9.42
C PHE A 121 -1.02 18.62 8.48
N ARG A 122 -0.79 18.70 7.17
CA ARG A 122 -1.82 18.29 6.19
C ARG A 122 -2.13 16.81 6.29
N LEU A 123 -1.10 15.96 6.40
CA LEU A 123 -1.30 14.53 6.53
C LEU A 123 -2.07 14.17 7.80
N PHE A 124 -1.71 14.73 8.94
CA PHE A 124 -2.43 14.53 10.19
C PHE A 124 -3.86 15.08 10.13
N ALA A 125 -4.07 16.23 9.51
CA ALA A 125 -5.40 16.82 9.37
C ALA A 125 -6.32 16.03 8.44
N ASP A 126 -5.77 15.37 7.41
CA ASP A 126 -6.50 14.49 6.50
C ASP A 126 -6.84 13.14 7.14
N LEU A 127 -5.99 12.64 8.03
CA LEU A 127 -6.20 11.40 8.77
C LEU A 127 -7.35 11.50 9.80
N GLY A 128 -7.68 12.70 10.25
CA GLY A 128 -8.78 12.90 11.19
C GLY A 128 -8.59 12.12 12.49
N ASP A 129 -9.59 11.30 12.86
CA ASP A 129 -9.60 10.55 14.13
C ASP A 129 -8.71 9.29 14.13
N TYR A 130 -7.85 9.13 13.11
CA TYR A 130 -6.95 8.00 13.06
C TYR A 130 -5.84 8.14 14.11
N ARG A 131 -5.73 7.18 15.03
CA ARG A 131 -4.79 7.22 16.17
C ARG A 131 -4.87 8.57 16.92
N ASP A 132 -3.74 9.27 17.06
CA ASP A 132 -3.62 10.59 17.67
C ASP A 132 -3.35 11.71 16.65
N ALA A 133 -3.69 11.49 15.37
CA ALA A 133 -3.47 12.44 14.28
C ALA A 133 -4.12 13.82 14.56
N VAL A 134 -5.32 13.84 15.16
CA VAL A 134 -5.95 15.12 15.57
C VAL A 134 -5.08 15.89 16.54
N ALA A 135 -4.50 15.24 17.53
CA ALA A 135 -3.64 15.92 18.52
C ALA A 135 -2.38 16.50 17.88
N HIS A 136 -1.76 15.75 16.95
CA HIS A 136 -0.63 16.24 16.16
C HIS A 136 -1.03 17.44 15.27
N ALA A 137 -2.17 17.33 14.58
CA ALA A 137 -2.66 18.41 13.73
C ALA A 137 -2.98 19.68 14.54
N GLU A 138 -3.59 19.57 15.72
CA GLU A 138 -3.87 20.69 16.62
C GLU A 138 -2.57 21.36 17.11
N ALA A 139 -1.60 20.58 17.57
CA ALA A 139 -0.31 21.09 18.03
C ALA A 139 0.41 21.88 16.91
N LEU A 140 0.49 21.28 15.71
CA LEU A 140 1.09 21.92 14.55
C LEU A 140 0.32 23.17 14.11
N ALA A 141 -1.01 23.15 14.16
CA ALA A 141 -1.83 24.31 13.84
C ALA A 141 -1.55 25.47 14.79
N VAL A 142 -1.39 25.23 16.11
CA VAL A 142 -0.99 26.24 17.10
C VAL A 142 0.37 26.86 16.74
N GLU A 143 1.35 26.01 16.39
CA GLU A 143 2.67 26.51 15.98
C GLU A 143 2.60 27.34 14.70
N LEU A 144 1.87 26.88 13.69
CA LEU A 144 1.77 27.56 12.39
C LEU A 144 0.97 28.86 12.44
N THR A 145 -0.09 28.92 13.24
CA THR A 145 -0.99 30.09 13.30
C THR A 145 -0.66 31.07 14.44
N GLY A 146 0.06 30.62 15.47
CA GLY A 146 0.29 31.39 16.70
C GLY A 146 -0.97 31.51 17.59
N VAL A 147 -2.03 30.81 17.30
CA VAL A 147 -3.29 30.80 18.06
C VAL A 147 -3.24 29.73 19.14
N ASN A 148 -3.30 30.14 20.42
CA ASN A 148 -3.16 29.23 21.56
C ASN A 148 -4.39 28.34 21.87
N ASP A 149 -5.49 28.49 21.13
CA ASP A 149 -6.65 27.59 21.20
C ASP A 149 -6.49 26.51 20.10
N PRO A 150 -6.24 25.22 20.45
CA PRO A 150 -5.95 24.20 19.46
C PRO A 150 -7.07 23.97 18.45
N ALA A 151 -8.33 23.95 18.90
CA ALA A 151 -9.47 23.71 18.02
C ALA A 151 -9.69 24.90 17.05
N LEU A 152 -9.52 26.12 17.53
CA LEU A 152 -9.58 27.32 16.69
C LEU A 152 -8.39 27.37 15.73
N ALA A 153 -7.18 27.07 16.20
CA ALA A 153 -5.97 26.98 15.38
C ALA A 153 -6.14 25.98 14.25
N LEU A 154 -6.61 24.76 14.54
CA LEU A 154 -6.89 23.72 13.56
C LEU A 154 -7.92 24.16 12.53
N SER A 155 -9.01 24.80 12.96
CA SER A 155 -10.04 25.33 12.06
C SER A 155 -9.50 26.39 11.11
N LEU A 156 -8.67 27.29 11.63
CA LEU A 156 -8.01 28.35 10.83
C LEU A 156 -7.00 27.76 9.86
N ALA A 157 -6.13 26.87 10.33
CA ALA A 157 -5.08 26.25 9.51
C ALA A 157 -5.65 25.43 8.34
N LYS A 158 -6.75 24.71 8.56
CA LYS A 158 -7.48 24.00 7.50
C LYS A 158 -8.05 24.93 6.42
N GLY A 159 -8.33 26.18 6.77
CA GLY A 159 -8.84 27.20 5.84
C GLY A 159 -7.75 27.92 5.04
N TYR A 160 -6.47 27.77 5.40
CA TYR A 160 -5.38 28.41 4.68
C TYR A 160 -4.94 27.61 3.45
N SER A 161 -4.54 28.32 2.38
CA SER A 161 -3.90 27.65 1.24
C SER A 161 -2.53 27.08 1.62
N PRO A 162 -2.03 26.09 0.86
CA PRO A 162 -0.69 25.53 1.05
C PRO A 162 0.42 26.59 1.10
N GLU A 163 0.31 27.58 0.22
CA GLU A 163 1.28 28.68 0.12
C GLU A 163 1.21 29.62 1.32
N ALA A 164 0.00 29.86 1.86
CA ALA A 164 -0.19 30.67 3.05
C ALA A 164 0.44 30.01 4.28
N LEU A 165 0.22 28.70 4.49
CA LEU A 165 0.83 27.94 5.57
C LEU A 165 2.37 27.89 5.47
N GLN A 166 2.89 27.73 4.25
CA GLN A 166 4.34 27.75 4.02
C GLN A 166 4.97 29.14 4.30
N ALA A 167 4.27 30.22 3.93
CA ALA A 167 4.71 31.57 4.25
C ALA A 167 4.70 31.85 5.76
N MET A 168 3.72 31.31 6.50
CA MET A 168 3.63 31.42 7.95
C MET A 168 4.76 30.65 8.66
N GLU A 169 5.07 29.45 8.20
CA GLU A 169 6.19 28.65 8.69
C GLU A 169 7.53 29.38 8.51
N ALA A 170 7.74 30.03 7.35
CA ALA A 170 8.93 30.80 7.06
C ALA A 170 9.07 32.09 7.92
N LEU A 171 7.96 32.63 8.41
CA LEU A 171 7.96 33.82 9.28
C LEU A 171 8.17 33.46 10.76
N GLY A 172 7.89 32.20 11.16
CA GLY A 172 8.07 31.71 12.54
C GLY A 172 9.43 31.06 12.80
N ALA A 173 10.26 30.91 11.78
CA ALA A 173 11.63 30.41 11.85
C ALA A 173 12.64 31.56 11.97
#